data_f6769a94699c51113f96cdabc99a2a22
#
_entry.id   f6769a94699c51113f96cdabc99a2a22
#
_cell.length_a   1.000
_cell.length_b   1.000
_cell.length_c   1.000
_cell.angle_alpha   90.00
_cell.angle_beta   90.00
_cell.angle_gamma   90.00
#
_symmetry.space_group_name_H-M   'P 1'
#
loop_
_entity.id
_entity.type
_entity.pdbx_description
1 polymer ?
#
loop_
_entity_poly.entity_id
_entity_poly.type
_entity_poly.pdbx_seq_one_letter_code
_entity_poly.pdbx_strand_id
1 'polypeptide(L)'
;MQKPTVIYEMPIQEKYMLSLKEAGVYFNIGIKKMRRMAELNEGGFALFNGNRWIICRPKFEEYLLKLIKSPSEAAEVLDDDD
;
A
#
# COMPACT_ATOMS: atom_id res chain seq x y z
N MET A 1 7.50 31.47 -4.47
CA MET A 1 7.55 31.06 -4.47
C MET A 1 7.30 30.14 -4.51
N GLN A 2 7.40 29.58 -4.64
CA GLN A 2 7.28 28.83 -4.71
C GLN A 2 7.35 27.94 -4.79
N LYS A 3 7.27 27.60 -5.07
CA LYS A 3 7.40 26.85 -5.08
C LYS A 3 7.76 25.89 -4.94
N PRO A 4 7.85 25.92 -5.18
CA PRO A 4 8.74 24.92 -4.70
C PRO A 4 8.12 23.62 -4.38
N THR A 5 6.93 23.44 -4.63
CA THR A 5 6.26 22.20 -4.47
C THR A 5 7.04 21.07 -5.07
N VAL A 6 7.65 21.35 -6.15
CA VAL A 6 8.41 20.37 -6.85
C VAL A 6 9.50 19.78 -6.00
N ILE A 7 10.07 20.59 -5.18
CA ILE A 7 11.16 20.18 -4.36
C ILE A 7 10.79 19.08 -3.40
N TYR A 8 9.53 19.03 -3.01
CA TYR A 8 9.14 18.08 -2.01
C TYR A 8 8.53 16.82 -2.58
N GLU A 9 8.51 16.69 -3.89
CA GLU A 9 7.98 15.48 -4.44
C GLU A 9 9.03 14.43 -4.33
N MET A 10 8.69 13.34 -3.72
CA MET A 10 9.59 12.27 -3.43
C MET A 10 9.18 11.06 -4.22
N PRO A 11 10.13 10.30 -4.75
CA PRO A 11 9.75 9.06 -5.44
C PRO A 11 8.98 8.15 -4.50
N ILE A 12 8.05 7.42 -5.06
CA ILE A 12 7.20 6.55 -4.27
C ILE A 12 8.02 5.62 -3.40
N GLN A 13 9.09 5.08 -3.94
CA GLN A 13 9.88 4.10 -3.21
C GLN A 13 10.58 4.70 -1.98
N GLU A 14 10.59 6.02 -1.89
CA GLU A 14 11.21 6.66 -0.74
C GLU A 14 10.20 7.20 0.24
N LYS A 15 8.92 7.12 -0.08
CA LYS A 15 7.90 7.61 0.82
C LYS A 15 7.59 6.60 1.90
N TYR A 16 7.39 7.09 3.09
CA TYR A 16 7.03 6.22 4.20
C TYR A 16 5.55 5.86 4.11
N MET A 17 4.70 6.84 3.80
CA MET A 17 3.28 6.63 3.68
C MET A 17 2.83 6.85 2.25
N LEU A 18 1.98 5.97 1.76
CA LEU A 18 1.49 6.01 0.39
C LEU A 18 -0.03 6.14 0.36
N SER A 19 -0.55 6.77 -0.68
CA SER A 19 -1.99 6.73 -0.90
C SER A 19 -2.32 5.34 -1.45
N LEU A 20 -3.60 5.02 -1.54
CA LEU A 20 -4.01 3.75 -2.13
C LEU A 20 -3.48 3.62 -3.55
N LYS A 21 -3.57 4.70 -4.30
CA LYS A 21 -3.14 4.68 -5.68
C LYS A 21 -1.64 4.46 -5.78
N GLU A 22 -0.88 5.16 -4.95
CA GLU A 22 0.56 4.99 -4.94
C GLU A 22 0.95 3.58 -4.55
N ALA A 23 0.27 3.05 -3.54
CA ALA A 23 0.56 1.70 -3.10
C ALA A 23 0.23 0.69 -4.19
N GLY A 24 -0.87 0.92 -4.88
CA GLY A 24 -1.24 0.03 -5.97
C GLY A 24 -0.19 -0.01 -7.05
N VAL A 25 0.37 1.14 -7.38
CA VAL A 25 1.41 1.22 -8.39
C VAL A 25 2.69 0.58 -7.89
N TYR A 26 3.09 0.95 -6.69
CA TYR A 26 4.36 0.47 -6.15
C TYR A 26 4.38 -1.04 -5.96
N PHE A 27 3.28 -1.60 -5.46
CA PHE A 27 3.21 -3.03 -5.21
C PHE A 27 2.57 -3.81 -6.35
N ASN A 28 2.16 -3.10 -7.39
CA ASN A 28 1.55 -3.71 -8.56
C ASN A 28 0.29 -4.49 -8.17
N ILE A 29 -0.53 -3.88 -7.36
CA ILE A 29 -1.80 -4.45 -6.92
C ILE A 29 -2.89 -3.48 -7.33
N GLY A 30 -3.99 -3.98 -7.85
CA GLY A 30 -5.07 -3.12 -8.28
C GLY A 30 -5.61 -2.28 -7.14
N ILE A 31 -6.09 -1.10 -7.44
CA ILE A 31 -6.51 -0.18 -6.41
C ILE A 31 -7.70 -0.72 -5.61
N LYS A 32 -8.59 -1.45 -6.26
CA LYS A 32 -9.73 -2.02 -5.54
C LYS A 32 -9.25 -3.04 -4.52
N LYS A 33 -8.28 -3.85 -4.90
CA LYS A 33 -7.74 -4.83 -3.99
C LYS A 33 -6.97 -4.15 -2.88
N MET A 34 -6.21 -3.10 -3.20
CA MET A 34 -5.51 -2.34 -2.18
C MET A 34 -6.48 -1.77 -1.14
N ARG A 35 -7.61 -1.25 -1.62
CA ARG A 35 -8.60 -0.71 -0.71
C ARG A 35 -9.15 -1.80 0.19
N ARG A 36 -9.45 -2.95 -0.37
CA ARG A 36 -9.98 -4.06 0.41
C ARG A 36 -8.96 -4.50 1.47
N MET A 37 -7.71 -4.58 1.08
CA MET A 37 -6.66 -4.96 2.03
C MET A 37 -6.51 -3.93 3.13
N ALA A 38 -6.65 -2.65 2.79
CA ALA A 38 -6.58 -1.58 3.77
C ALA A 38 -7.75 -1.66 4.74
N GLU A 39 -8.93 -1.93 4.22
CA GLU A 39 -10.12 -2.01 5.08
C GLU A 39 -10.02 -3.17 6.05
N LEU A 40 -9.50 -4.30 5.60
CA LEU A 40 -9.31 -5.43 6.48
C LEU A 40 -8.15 -5.20 7.44
N ASN A 41 -7.13 -4.54 6.93
CA ASN A 41 -5.98 -4.13 7.72
C ASN A 41 -5.38 -5.24 8.59
N GLU A 42 -5.31 -6.43 8.04
CA GLU A 42 -4.81 -7.55 8.82
C GLU A 42 -3.35 -7.42 9.19
N GLY A 43 -2.59 -6.74 8.39
CA GLY A 43 -1.18 -6.52 8.68
C GLY A 43 -0.89 -5.26 9.46
N GLY A 44 -1.93 -4.51 9.80
CA GLY A 44 -1.74 -3.29 10.56
C GLY A 44 -0.98 -2.22 9.81
N PHE A 45 -1.11 -2.18 8.47
CA PHE A 45 -0.32 -1.26 7.67
C PHE A 45 -1.11 -0.06 7.17
N ALA A 46 -2.41 -0.01 7.42
CA ALA A 46 -3.25 1.04 6.87
C ALA A 46 -3.83 1.93 7.95
N LEU A 47 -3.98 3.20 7.63
CA LEU A 47 -4.55 4.17 8.53
C LEU A 47 -5.58 4.98 7.76
N PHE A 48 -6.77 5.14 8.33
CA PHE A 48 -7.78 5.97 7.69
C PHE A 48 -7.62 7.40 8.23
N ASN A 49 -7.24 8.30 7.33
CA ASN A 49 -6.93 9.65 7.75
C ASN A 49 -8.07 10.57 7.41
N GLY A 50 -9.17 10.43 8.11
CA GLY A 50 -10.30 11.32 7.95
C GLY A 50 -11.13 11.05 6.72
N ASN A 51 -10.56 11.11 5.57
CA ASN A 51 -11.31 10.90 4.35
C ASN A 51 -10.59 10.03 3.34
N ARG A 52 -9.46 9.44 3.71
CA ARG A 52 -8.78 8.56 2.78
C ARG A 52 -7.87 7.61 3.53
N TRP A 53 -7.55 6.51 2.87
CA TRP A 53 -6.64 5.52 3.42
C TRP A 53 -5.21 5.90 3.10
N ILE A 54 -4.33 5.62 4.03
CA ILE A 54 -2.90 5.82 3.87
C ILE A 54 -2.22 4.52 4.20
N ILE A 55 -1.29 4.09 3.37
CA ILE A 55 -0.62 2.81 3.54
C ILE A 55 0.82 3.06 4.00
N CYS A 56 1.20 2.42 5.09
CA CYS A 56 2.56 2.50 5.57
C CYS A 56 3.40 1.54 4.75
N ARG A 57 4.24 2.06 3.88
CA ARG A 57 4.97 1.24 2.94
C ARG A 57 5.80 0.15 3.61
N PRO A 58 6.64 0.47 4.60
CA PRO A 58 7.46 -0.59 5.20
C PRO A 58 6.64 -1.69 5.87
N LYS A 59 5.52 -1.32 6.48
CA LYS A 59 4.70 -2.32 7.13
C LYS A 59 4.00 -3.22 6.11
N PHE A 60 3.59 -2.64 5.01
CA PHE A 60 2.95 -3.43 3.98
C PHE A 60 3.97 -4.36 3.34
N GLU A 61 5.20 -3.91 3.20
CA GLU A 61 6.27 -4.77 2.70
C GLU A 61 6.46 -5.97 3.60
N GLU A 62 6.45 -5.75 4.91
CA GLU A 62 6.57 -6.84 5.85
C GLU A 62 5.42 -7.82 5.73
N TYR A 63 4.23 -7.27 5.58
CA TYR A 63 3.03 -8.09 5.46
C TYR A 63 3.13 -8.98 4.21
N LEU A 64 3.55 -8.41 3.11
CA LEU A 64 3.70 -9.17 1.87
C LEU A 64 4.75 -10.26 2.02
N LEU A 65 5.83 -9.98 2.71
CA LEU A 65 6.87 -10.98 2.91
C LEU A 65 6.34 -12.18 3.67
N LYS A 66 5.46 -11.94 4.63
CA LYS A 66 4.85 -13.03 5.35
C LYS A 66 3.95 -13.87 4.45
N LEU A 67 3.23 -13.23 3.58
CA LEU A 67 2.37 -13.95 2.65
C LEU A 67 3.20 -14.79 1.68
N ILE A 68 4.31 -14.26 1.25
CA ILE A 68 5.17 -14.97 0.33
C ILE A 68 5.71 -16.23 0.95
N LYS A 69 5.96 -16.22 2.25
CA LYS A 69 6.44 -17.39 2.91
C LYS A 69 5.40 -18.49 2.96
N SER A 70 4.14 -18.16 2.80
CA SER A 70 3.08 -19.15 2.79
C SER A 70 2.39 -19.06 1.45
N PRO A 71 2.90 -19.73 0.47
CA PRO A 71 2.38 -19.57 -0.90
C PRO A 71 0.88 -19.78 -1.03
N SER A 72 0.32 -20.68 -0.27
CA SER A 72 -1.13 -20.88 -0.33
C SER A 72 -1.86 -19.67 0.13
N GLU A 73 -1.42 -19.09 1.22
CA GLU A 73 -2.04 -17.90 1.74
C GLU A 73 -1.86 -16.73 0.81
N ALA A 74 -0.68 -16.62 0.23
CA ALA A 74 -0.41 -15.55 -0.70
C ALA A 74 -1.33 -15.65 -1.90
N ALA A 75 -1.55 -16.85 -2.38
CA ALA A 75 -2.44 -17.05 -3.51
C ALA A 75 -3.85 -16.64 -3.17
N GLU A 76 -4.30 -16.96 -1.99
CA GLU A 76 -5.63 -16.59 -1.57
C GLU A 76 -5.79 -15.10 -1.51
N VAL A 77 -4.81 -14.41 -1.01
CA VAL A 77 -4.91 -12.98 -0.85
C VAL A 77 -4.69 -12.25 -2.15
N LEU A 78 -3.69 -12.63 -2.91
CA LEU A 78 -3.34 -11.88 -4.09
C LEU A 78 -4.04 -12.29 -5.35
N ASP A 79 -4.77 -13.42 -5.30
CA ASP A 79 -5.46 -13.91 -6.40
C ASP A 79 -6.76 -13.30 -6.67
N ASP A 80 -7.24 -12.45 -6.01
CA ASP A 80 -8.45 -11.92 -6.17
C ASP A 80 -8.53 -11.09 -7.21
N ASP A 81 -8.62 -11.05 -8.04
CA ASP A 81 -8.67 -10.36 -9.02
C ASP A 81 -8.67 -9.29 -9.25
N ASP A 82 -8.65 -8.82 -9.35
CA ASP A 82 -8.71 -7.70 -9.64
C ASP A 82 -8.91 -7.38 -10.33
#